data_24fe2299a0487c28f3fe4b7b5213ce7f
#
_entry.id   24fe2299a0487c28f3fe4b7b5213ce7f
#
_cell.length_a   1.000
_cell.length_b   1.000
_cell.length_c   1.000
_cell.angle_alpha   90.00
_cell.angle_beta   90.00
_cell.angle_gamma   90.00
#
_symmetry.space_group_name_H-M   'P 1'
#
loop_
_entity.id
_entity.type
_entity.pdbx_description
1 polymer ?
#
loop_
_entity_poly.entity_id
_entity_poly.type
_entity_poly.pdbx_seq_one_letter_code
_entity_poly.pdbx_strand_id
1 'polypeptide(L)'
;MRTPTALFLLVMTASTVSAESAGGLNWTAPAGWKSEGTQPLRVATYPVPPSAGDHDPAECAVYFFGAGQGGSVQANIDRWKGQFHGPDGKTSAARVATRMIHGLTVTTIDTSGEYSGLGGPVAPGPVKPFYRLLGAIVEGPGGNVFLKFTGPMKTIAANQAKFEQLLTSFQKAP
;
A
#
# COMPACT_ATOMS: atom_id res chain seq x y z
N MET A 1 -25.31 -40.98 -40.55
CA MET A 1 -25.44 -40.06 -39.43
C MET A 1 -24.08 -39.42 -39.17
N ARG A 2 -23.92 -38.12 -39.45
CA ARG A 2 -22.68 -37.39 -39.19
C ARG A 2 -22.88 -36.52 -37.96
N THR A 3 -22.15 -36.81 -36.87
CA THR A 3 -22.11 -36.01 -35.64
C THR A 3 -21.32 -34.75 -35.84
N PRO A 4 -21.83 -33.56 -35.53
CA PRO A 4 -21.01 -32.34 -35.59
C PRO A 4 -20.12 -32.25 -34.35
N THR A 5 -18.82 -32.15 -34.58
CA THR A 5 -17.82 -31.84 -33.54
C THR A 5 -17.90 -30.36 -33.23
N ALA A 6 -18.39 -30.01 -32.06
CA ALA A 6 -18.42 -28.63 -31.59
C ALA A 6 -17.01 -28.24 -31.14
N LEU A 7 -16.40 -27.28 -31.83
CA LEU A 7 -15.14 -26.67 -31.46
C LEU A 7 -15.39 -25.60 -30.39
N PHE A 8 -15.03 -25.90 -29.13
CA PHE A 8 -15.08 -24.91 -28.04
C PHE A 8 -13.90 -23.97 -28.16
N LEU A 9 -14.16 -22.74 -28.57
CA LEU A 9 -13.17 -21.67 -28.61
C LEU A 9 -12.97 -21.13 -27.18
N LEU A 10 -11.86 -21.46 -26.52
CA LEU A 10 -11.49 -20.92 -25.21
C LEU A 10 -10.98 -19.48 -25.40
N VAL A 11 -11.83 -18.48 -25.12
CA VAL A 11 -11.45 -17.07 -25.12
C VAL A 11 -10.66 -16.81 -23.85
N MET A 12 -9.33 -16.77 -23.93
CA MET A 12 -8.46 -16.24 -22.88
C MET A 12 -8.58 -14.71 -22.84
N THR A 13 -9.31 -14.19 -21.87
CA THR A 13 -9.30 -12.76 -21.56
C THR A 13 -7.97 -12.41 -20.88
N ALA A 14 -7.05 -11.82 -21.63
CA ALA A 14 -5.85 -11.23 -21.08
C ALA A 14 -6.26 -10.02 -20.22
N SER A 15 -6.16 -10.13 -18.90
CA SER A 15 -6.28 -8.99 -17.99
C SER A 15 -5.08 -8.08 -18.26
N THR A 16 -5.30 -6.91 -18.82
CA THR A 16 -4.27 -5.88 -18.95
C THR A 16 -3.88 -5.39 -17.57
N VAL A 17 -2.70 -5.76 -17.12
CA VAL A 17 -2.10 -5.22 -15.92
C VAL A 17 -1.59 -3.84 -16.28
N SER A 18 -2.22 -2.78 -15.74
CA SER A 18 -1.78 -1.41 -15.92
C SER A 18 -0.56 -1.15 -15.05
N ALA A 19 0.54 -0.73 -15.64
CA ALA A 19 1.67 -0.20 -14.91
C ALA A 19 1.36 1.25 -14.49
N GLU A 20 1.60 1.56 -13.23
CA GLU A 20 1.46 2.91 -12.66
C GLU A 20 2.85 3.53 -12.49
N SER A 21 2.94 4.87 -12.47
CA SER A 21 4.22 5.56 -12.39
C SER A 21 4.17 6.84 -11.58
N ALA A 22 5.22 7.13 -10.84
CA ALA A 22 5.50 8.41 -10.20
C ALA A 22 6.97 8.49 -9.76
N GLY A 23 7.52 9.69 -9.62
CA GLY A 23 8.87 9.89 -9.10
C GLY A 23 9.99 9.22 -9.90
N GLY A 24 9.78 8.97 -11.20
CA GLY A 24 10.72 8.22 -12.04
C GLY A 24 10.73 6.71 -11.73
N LEU A 25 9.66 6.21 -11.13
CA LEU A 25 9.43 4.80 -10.81
C LEU A 25 8.19 4.29 -11.52
N ASN A 26 8.21 3.01 -11.88
CA ASN A 26 7.05 2.24 -12.33
C ASN A 26 6.80 1.09 -11.36
N TRP A 27 5.52 0.71 -11.19
CA TRP A 27 5.12 -0.47 -10.43
C TRP A 27 3.86 -1.10 -11.01
N THR A 28 3.58 -2.29 -10.56
CA THR A 28 2.44 -3.09 -11.01
C THR A 28 1.60 -3.48 -9.81
N ALA A 29 0.29 -3.21 -9.89
CA ALA A 29 -0.65 -3.63 -8.85
C ALA A 29 -0.70 -5.17 -8.74
N PRO A 30 -0.74 -5.73 -7.52
CA PRO A 30 -0.92 -7.17 -7.34
C PRO A 30 -2.26 -7.66 -7.91
N ALA A 31 -2.32 -8.92 -8.29
CA ALA A 31 -3.54 -9.52 -8.81
C ALA A 31 -4.75 -9.31 -7.85
N GLY A 32 -5.85 -8.78 -8.40
CA GLY A 32 -7.07 -8.48 -7.66
C GLY A 32 -7.08 -7.12 -6.94
N TRP A 33 -5.97 -6.39 -6.88
CA TRP A 33 -5.96 -4.99 -6.46
C TRP A 33 -6.24 -4.11 -7.68
N LYS A 34 -7.28 -3.28 -7.58
CA LYS A 34 -7.66 -2.34 -8.64
C LYS A 34 -7.48 -0.93 -8.12
N SER A 35 -6.77 -0.11 -8.88
CA SER A 35 -6.62 1.30 -8.56
C SER A 35 -7.93 2.04 -8.78
N GLU A 36 -8.29 2.90 -7.84
CA GLU A 36 -9.37 3.89 -8.02
C GLU A 36 -8.92 5.13 -8.80
N GLY A 37 -7.68 5.11 -9.30
CA GLY A 37 -7.08 6.22 -10.02
C GLY A 37 -6.44 7.27 -9.10
N THR A 38 -6.08 8.41 -9.71
CA THR A 38 -5.42 9.51 -9.02
C THR A 38 -6.42 10.35 -8.22
N GLN A 39 -6.02 10.74 -7.01
CA GLN A 39 -6.74 11.67 -6.15
C GLN A 39 -5.78 12.80 -5.75
N PRO A 40 -6.24 13.91 -5.15
CA PRO A 40 -5.33 14.92 -4.64
C PRO A 40 -4.27 14.31 -3.72
N LEU A 41 -2.97 14.51 -4.06
CA LEU A 41 -1.78 13.97 -3.38
C LEU A 41 -1.59 12.44 -3.46
N ARG A 42 -2.54 11.67 -4.02
CA ARG A 42 -2.43 10.23 -4.21
C ARG A 42 -2.30 9.90 -5.70
N VAL A 43 -1.28 9.17 -6.05
CA VAL A 43 -1.06 8.72 -7.43
C VAL A 43 -1.73 7.37 -7.72
N ALA A 44 -2.02 6.61 -6.66
CA ALA A 44 -2.85 5.40 -6.72
C ALA A 44 -3.53 5.14 -5.37
N THR A 45 -4.68 4.47 -5.42
CA THR A 45 -5.39 3.99 -4.22
C THR A 45 -5.97 2.62 -4.53
N TYR A 46 -5.63 1.63 -3.71
CA TYR A 46 -6.14 0.26 -3.82
C TYR A 46 -7.00 -0.06 -2.60
N PRO A 47 -8.34 -0.04 -2.73
CA PRO A 47 -9.22 -0.55 -1.69
C PRO A 47 -9.10 -2.06 -1.59
N VAL A 48 -9.06 -2.57 -0.37
CA VAL A 48 -8.97 -4.00 -0.08
C VAL A 48 -10.16 -4.39 0.78
N PRO A 49 -11.05 -5.26 0.28
CA PRO A 49 -12.22 -5.71 1.03
C PRO A 49 -11.83 -6.35 2.38
N PRO A 50 -12.69 -6.23 3.41
CA PRO A 50 -12.42 -6.83 4.70
C PRO A 50 -12.31 -8.35 4.61
N SER A 51 -11.34 -8.92 5.32
CA SER A 51 -11.23 -10.36 5.53
C SER A 51 -12.26 -10.85 6.55
N ALA A 52 -12.52 -12.16 6.58
CA ALA A 52 -13.49 -12.75 7.51
C ALA A 52 -13.21 -12.34 8.97
N GLY A 53 -14.23 -11.77 9.60
CA GLY A 53 -14.20 -11.28 10.97
C GLY A 53 -13.71 -9.83 11.14
N ASP A 54 -13.42 -9.13 10.05
CA ASP A 54 -13.24 -7.68 10.01
C ASP A 54 -14.49 -7.03 9.39
N HIS A 55 -14.81 -5.81 9.79
CA HIS A 55 -15.97 -5.05 9.27
C HIS A 55 -15.55 -3.90 8.36
N ASP A 56 -14.42 -3.29 8.63
CA ASP A 56 -13.89 -2.18 7.84
C ASP A 56 -12.97 -2.71 6.72
N PRO A 57 -12.98 -2.07 5.53
CA PRO A 57 -12.00 -2.36 4.50
C PRO A 57 -10.62 -1.83 4.91
N ALA A 58 -9.59 -2.36 4.26
CA ALA A 58 -8.25 -1.77 4.28
C ALA A 58 -8.02 -0.96 3.00
N GLU A 59 -7.02 -0.09 3.02
CA GLU A 59 -6.63 0.73 1.89
C GLU A 59 -5.11 0.76 1.76
N CYS A 60 -4.60 0.54 0.55
CA CYS A 60 -3.22 0.85 0.21
C CYS A 60 -3.18 2.12 -0.64
N ALA A 61 -2.76 3.23 -0.05
CA ALA A 61 -2.61 4.51 -0.71
C ALA A 61 -1.14 4.75 -1.08
N VAL A 62 -0.91 5.21 -2.31
CA VAL A 62 0.41 5.57 -2.86
C VAL A 62 0.46 7.07 -3.08
N TYR A 63 1.45 7.73 -2.50
CA TYR A 63 1.62 9.17 -2.55
C TYR A 63 2.93 9.54 -3.26
N PHE A 64 2.86 10.63 -4.02
CA PHE A 64 4.03 11.31 -4.55
C PHE A 64 3.82 12.82 -4.46
N PHE A 65 4.71 13.51 -3.78
CA PHE A 65 4.57 14.94 -3.50
C PHE A 65 5.45 15.82 -4.40
N GLY A 66 6.22 15.21 -5.31
CA GLY A 66 7.21 15.90 -6.14
C GLY A 66 8.64 15.72 -5.64
N ALA A 67 9.59 16.08 -6.48
CA ALA A 67 11.02 15.99 -6.18
C ALA A 67 11.38 16.82 -4.94
N GLY A 68 12.05 16.20 -3.97
CA GLY A 68 12.46 16.83 -2.72
C GLY A 68 11.32 17.19 -1.77
N GLN A 69 10.08 16.78 -2.08
CA GLN A 69 8.90 17.02 -1.27
C GLN A 69 8.48 15.78 -0.47
N GLY A 70 7.52 15.95 0.46
CA GLY A 70 6.99 14.85 1.29
C GLY A 70 7.77 14.60 2.58
N GLY A 71 8.88 15.30 2.80
CA GLY A 71 9.71 15.18 4.00
C GLY A 71 10.71 14.01 3.94
N SER A 72 11.58 13.92 4.96
CA SER A 72 12.58 12.85 5.04
C SER A 72 11.96 11.48 5.33
N VAL A 73 12.67 10.41 5.01
CA VAL A 73 12.29 9.04 5.35
C VAL A 73 12.01 8.92 6.85
N GLN A 74 12.94 9.38 7.69
CA GLN A 74 12.79 9.29 9.15
C GLN A 74 11.57 10.06 9.67
N ALA A 75 11.32 11.28 9.20
CA ALA A 75 10.16 12.08 9.62
C ALA A 75 8.83 11.39 9.28
N ASN A 76 8.76 10.69 8.14
CA ASN A 76 7.57 9.93 7.76
C ASN A 76 7.39 8.67 8.62
N ILE A 77 8.47 7.93 8.90
CA ILE A 77 8.45 6.77 9.81
C ILE A 77 7.97 7.19 11.19
N ASP A 78 8.50 8.28 11.75
CA ASP A 78 8.11 8.77 13.08
C ASP A 78 6.65 9.23 13.11
N ARG A 79 6.20 9.93 12.09
CA ARG A 79 4.80 10.33 11.94
C ARG A 79 3.86 9.13 11.85
N TRP A 80 4.19 8.11 11.07
CA TRP A 80 3.36 6.92 10.93
C TRP A 80 3.33 6.09 12.22
N LYS A 81 4.48 5.95 12.90
CA LYS A 81 4.56 5.30 14.20
C LYS A 81 3.70 6.02 15.25
N GLY A 82 3.74 7.35 15.26
CA GLY A 82 2.95 8.17 16.19
C GLY A 82 1.42 8.07 15.99
N GLN A 83 0.95 7.45 14.91
CA GLN A 83 -0.48 7.20 14.67
C GLN A 83 -1.01 5.93 15.36
N PHE A 84 -0.14 5.12 15.96
CA PHE A 84 -0.49 3.86 16.59
C PHE A 84 -0.13 3.84 18.06
N HIS A 85 -1.07 3.43 18.90
CA HIS A 85 -0.91 3.38 20.35
C HIS A 85 -1.26 1.99 20.90
N GLY A 86 -0.54 1.58 21.92
CA GLY A 86 -0.83 0.36 22.66
C GLY A 86 -1.97 0.57 23.69
N PRO A 87 -2.38 -0.51 24.37
CA PRO A 87 -3.42 -0.43 25.41
C PRO A 87 -3.05 0.48 26.60
N ASP A 88 -1.77 0.76 26.78
CA ASP A 88 -1.23 1.68 27.79
C ASP A 88 -1.19 3.14 27.33
N GLY A 89 -1.73 3.44 26.14
CA GLY A 89 -1.75 4.77 25.53
C GLY A 89 -0.39 5.24 25.00
N LYS A 90 0.66 4.43 25.12
CA LYS A 90 1.97 4.77 24.56
C LYS A 90 2.04 4.40 23.09
N THR A 91 2.93 5.07 22.37
CA THR A 91 3.23 4.73 20.96
C THR A 91 3.57 3.25 20.85
N SER A 92 2.92 2.57 19.92
CA SER A 92 3.13 1.14 19.66
C SER A 92 4.56 0.86 19.18
N ALA A 93 5.05 -0.34 19.48
CA ALA A 93 6.28 -0.84 18.90
C ALA A 93 6.15 -0.92 17.37
N ALA A 94 7.23 -0.61 16.67
CA ALA A 94 7.29 -0.70 15.22
C ALA A 94 8.53 -1.45 14.78
N ARG A 95 8.40 -2.28 13.75
CA ARG A 95 9.54 -2.89 13.05
C ARG A 95 9.85 -2.04 11.85
N VAL A 96 11.04 -1.47 11.80
CA VAL A 96 11.55 -0.70 10.66
C VAL A 96 12.72 -1.45 10.04
N ALA A 97 12.74 -1.55 8.71
CA ALA A 97 13.82 -2.19 7.97
C ALA A 97 14.08 -1.45 6.65
N THR A 98 15.34 -1.45 6.23
CA THR A 98 15.75 -0.89 4.93
C THR A 98 16.41 -2.00 4.12
N ARG A 99 16.04 -2.09 2.84
CA ARG A 99 16.58 -3.07 1.89
C ARG A 99 16.66 -2.50 0.49
N MET A 100 17.37 -3.19 -0.39
CA MET A 100 17.43 -2.86 -1.81
C MET A 100 16.43 -3.73 -2.61
N ILE A 101 15.67 -3.10 -3.50
CA ILE A 101 14.79 -3.77 -4.48
C ILE A 101 15.13 -3.17 -5.86
N HIS A 102 15.62 -3.97 -6.80
CA HIS A 102 16.01 -3.53 -8.15
C HIS A 102 16.90 -2.27 -8.17
N GLY A 103 17.82 -2.17 -7.20
CA GLY A 103 18.71 -1.00 -7.06
C GLY A 103 18.04 0.25 -6.49
N LEU A 104 16.83 0.13 -5.91
CA LEU A 104 16.13 1.17 -5.18
C LEU A 104 16.24 0.93 -3.67
N THR A 105 16.51 1.97 -2.89
CA THR A 105 16.42 1.90 -1.43
C THR A 105 14.95 1.91 -1.03
N VAL A 106 14.54 0.90 -0.25
CA VAL A 106 13.17 0.77 0.26
C VAL A 106 13.22 0.65 1.77
N THR A 107 12.64 1.63 2.46
CA THR A 107 12.46 1.60 3.93
C THR A 107 11.02 1.24 4.24
N THR A 108 10.82 0.21 5.06
CA THR A 108 9.51 -0.30 5.45
C THR A 108 9.27 -0.10 6.94
N ILE A 109 8.00 0.04 7.31
CA ILE A 109 7.52 0.02 8.71
C ILE A 109 6.33 -0.93 8.84
N ASP A 110 6.30 -1.68 9.93
CA ASP A 110 5.20 -2.55 10.35
C ASP A 110 4.87 -2.21 11.80
N THR A 111 3.66 -1.73 12.04
CA THR A 111 3.16 -1.37 13.38
C THR A 111 1.67 -1.65 13.49
N SER A 112 1.19 -1.90 14.71
CA SER A 112 -0.22 -2.20 14.96
C SER A 112 -0.65 -1.70 16.34
N GLY A 113 -1.96 -1.49 16.50
CA GLY A 113 -2.54 -1.01 17.77
C GLY A 113 -3.84 -0.26 17.54
N GLU A 114 -4.13 0.67 18.42
CA GLU A 114 -5.18 1.66 18.25
C GLU A 114 -4.68 2.73 17.25
N TYR A 115 -5.40 2.89 16.16
CA TYR A 115 -5.06 3.82 15.08
C TYR A 115 -5.83 5.12 15.20
N SER A 116 -5.12 6.24 15.31
CA SER A 116 -5.66 7.59 15.44
C SER A 116 -5.37 8.50 14.23
N GLY A 117 -4.88 7.94 13.14
CA GLY A 117 -4.43 8.70 11.97
C GLY A 117 -5.50 9.03 10.92
N LEU A 118 -6.79 8.78 11.17
CA LEU A 118 -7.88 9.05 10.22
C LEU A 118 -8.34 10.51 10.18
N GLY A 119 -7.84 11.35 11.08
CA GLY A 119 -8.14 12.78 11.12
C GLY A 119 -7.15 13.61 10.34
N GLY A 120 -7.56 14.81 9.97
CA GLY A 120 -6.67 15.83 9.43
C GLY A 120 -5.82 16.50 10.53
N PRO A 121 -4.93 17.43 10.16
CA PRO A 121 -4.08 18.14 11.12
C PRO A 121 -4.84 19.00 12.14
N VAL A 122 -6.13 19.26 11.89
CA VAL A 122 -6.96 20.16 12.72
C VAL A 122 -7.94 19.42 13.62
N ALA A 123 -8.29 18.15 13.28
CA ALA A 123 -9.18 17.33 14.08
C ALA A 123 -8.78 15.86 14.01
N PRO A 124 -8.48 15.20 15.13
CA PRO A 124 -8.24 13.77 15.15
C PRO A 124 -9.52 13.04 14.70
N GLY A 125 -9.35 12.05 13.82
CA GLY A 125 -10.45 11.16 13.44
C GLY A 125 -10.78 10.15 14.54
N PRO A 126 -11.79 9.30 14.33
CA PRO A 126 -12.15 8.27 15.28
C PRO A 126 -10.98 7.30 15.47
N VAL A 127 -10.72 6.93 16.72
CA VAL A 127 -9.74 5.88 17.05
C VAL A 127 -10.29 4.53 16.59
N LYS A 128 -9.47 3.77 15.87
CA LYS A 128 -9.80 2.44 15.37
C LYS A 128 -8.94 1.39 16.09
N PRO A 129 -9.52 0.52 16.93
CA PRO A 129 -8.79 -0.56 17.58
C PRO A 129 -8.43 -1.66 16.57
N PHE A 130 -7.38 -2.43 16.88
CA PHE A 130 -6.96 -3.59 16.09
C PHE A 130 -6.60 -3.27 14.64
N TYR A 131 -6.00 -2.12 14.40
CA TYR A 131 -5.49 -1.73 13.10
C TYR A 131 -4.00 -2.06 12.97
N ARG A 132 -3.54 -2.22 11.73
CA ARG A 132 -2.14 -2.42 11.35
C ARG A 132 -1.78 -1.54 10.16
N LEU A 133 -0.56 -1.07 10.13
CA LEU A 133 0.06 -0.39 9.00
C LEU A 133 1.25 -1.21 8.52
N LEU A 134 1.26 -1.51 7.23
CA LEU A 134 2.46 -1.82 6.47
C LEU A 134 2.76 -0.58 5.62
N GLY A 135 3.79 0.17 5.99
CA GLY A 135 4.24 1.33 5.26
C GLY A 135 5.52 1.06 4.50
N ALA A 136 5.74 1.77 3.40
CA ALA A 136 6.98 1.74 2.67
C ALA A 136 7.31 3.11 2.06
N ILE A 137 8.60 3.41 1.96
CA ILE A 137 9.13 4.56 1.25
C ILE A 137 10.13 4.04 0.24
N VAL A 138 9.86 4.26 -1.04
CA VAL A 138 10.72 3.88 -2.15
C VAL A 138 11.43 5.13 -2.66
N GLU A 139 12.75 5.15 -2.54
CA GLU A 139 13.57 6.29 -2.97
C GLU A 139 13.79 6.22 -4.48
N GLY A 140 13.06 7.05 -5.23
CA GLY A 140 13.13 7.13 -6.69
C GLY A 140 14.02 8.28 -7.18
N PRO A 141 14.47 8.22 -8.45
CA PRO A 141 15.32 9.25 -9.04
C PRO A 141 14.63 10.61 -9.14
N GLY A 142 13.30 10.64 -9.24
CA GLY A 142 12.49 11.87 -9.27
C GLY A 142 11.88 12.24 -7.93
N GLY A 143 12.22 11.53 -6.84
CA GLY A 143 11.71 11.75 -5.49
C GLY A 143 11.10 10.51 -4.86
N ASN A 144 10.79 10.59 -3.58
CA ASN A 144 10.29 9.47 -2.80
C ASN A 144 8.82 9.17 -3.11
N VAL A 145 8.51 7.89 -3.29
CA VAL A 145 7.14 7.36 -3.36
C VAL A 145 6.81 6.71 -2.02
N PHE A 146 5.68 7.10 -1.44
CA PHE A 146 5.25 6.67 -0.11
C PHE A 146 4.03 5.77 -0.23
N LEU A 147 4.08 4.60 0.39
CA LEU A 147 2.97 3.64 0.42
C LEU A 147 2.48 3.47 1.86
N LYS A 148 1.15 3.55 2.04
CA LYS A 148 0.48 3.26 3.32
C LYS A 148 -0.60 2.21 3.09
N PHE A 149 -0.37 0.98 3.53
CA PHE A 149 -1.37 -0.06 3.57
C PHE A 149 -1.90 -0.17 5.00
N THR A 150 -3.07 0.39 5.24
CA THR A 150 -3.65 0.58 6.58
C THR A 150 -5.05 0.00 6.65
N GLY A 151 -5.37 -0.67 7.73
CA GLY A 151 -6.70 -1.26 7.96
C GLY A 151 -6.72 -2.25 9.12
N PRO A 152 -7.83 -3.01 9.28
CA PRO A 152 -7.95 -4.04 10.30
C PRO A 152 -6.83 -5.08 10.20
N MET A 153 -6.32 -5.53 11.35
CA MET A 153 -5.12 -6.39 11.44
C MET A 153 -5.25 -7.68 10.64
N LYS A 154 -6.43 -8.33 10.64
CA LYS A 154 -6.62 -9.59 9.90
C LYS A 154 -6.60 -9.36 8.40
N THR A 155 -7.25 -8.28 7.92
CA THR A 155 -7.26 -7.90 6.51
C THR A 155 -5.85 -7.56 6.02
N ILE A 156 -5.08 -6.79 6.80
CA ILE A 156 -3.68 -6.49 6.48
C ILE A 156 -2.85 -7.76 6.45
N ALA A 157 -2.99 -8.65 7.44
CA ALA A 157 -2.25 -9.90 7.51
C ALA A 157 -2.55 -10.82 6.30
N ALA A 158 -3.82 -10.96 5.92
CA ALA A 158 -4.24 -11.77 4.78
C ALA A 158 -3.71 -11.23 3.42
N ASN A 159 -3.39 -9.94 3.35
CA ASN A 159 -2.90 -9.29 2.13
C ASN A 159 -1.43 -8.88 2.20
N GLN A 160 -0.69 -9.27 3.24
CA GLN A 160 0.73 -8.92 3.40
C GLN A 160 1.58 -9.39 2.21
N ALA A 161 1.33 -10.59 1.68
CA ALA A 161 2.03 -11.11 0.51
C ALA A 161 1.78 -10.27 -0.75
N LYS A 162 0.56 -9.73 -0.92
CA LYS A 162 0.24 -8.82 -2.02
C LYS A 162 0.95 -7.47 -1.87
N PHE A 163 1.03 -6.93 -0.65
CA PHE A 163 1.81 -5.73 -0.41
C PHE A 163 3.29 -5.94 -0.73
N GLU A 164 3.84 -7.09 -0.39
CA GLU A 164 5.22 -7.46 -0.75
C GLU A 164 5.39 -7.59 -2.28
N GLN A 165 4.42 -8.20 -2.99
CA GLN A 165 4.41 -8.24 -4.46
C GLN A 165 4.39 -6.83 -5.07
N LEU A 166 3.60 -5.91 -4.50
CA LEU A 166 3.59 -4.51 -4.91
C LEU A 166 4.97 -3.89 -4.76
N LEU A 167 5.61 -4.03 -3.60
CA LEU A 167 6.95 -3.49 -3.36
C LEU A 167 8.00 -4.06 -4.30
N THR A 168 7.99 -5.38 -4.52
CA THR A 168 8.95 -6.04 -5.42
C THR A 168 8.72 -5.75 -6.89
N SER A 169 7.60 -5.14 -7.27
CA SER A 169 7.33 -4.70 -8.64
C SER A 169 7.93 -3.32 -8.97
N PHE A 170 8.38 -2.57 -7.95
CA PHE A 170 8.98 -1.25 -8.18
C PHE A 170 10.31 -1.35 -8.93
N GLN A 171 10.44 -0.52 -9.96
CA GLN A 171 11.66 -0.38 -10.77
C GLN A 171 11.79 1.05 -11.29
N LYS A 172 13.01 1.44 -11.68
CA LYS A 172 13.22 2.73 -12.35
C LYS A 172 12.45 2.74 -13.67
N ALA A 173 11.80 3.86 -13.95
CA ALA A 173 11.22 4.09 -15.27
C ALA A 173 12.35 4.14 -16.33
N PRO A 174 12.09 3.73 -17.58
CA PRO A 174 13.04 3.81 -18.68
C PRO A 174 13.55 5.24 -18.93
#